data_4c681d117254ae1d53904dccecadd2c4
#
_entry.id   4c681d117254ae1d53904dccecadd2c4
#
_cell.length_a   1.000
_cell.length_b   1.000
_cell.length_c   1.000
_cell.angle_alpha   90.00
_cell.angle_beta   90.00
_cell.angle_gamma   90.00
#
_symmetry.space_group_name_H-M   'P 1'
#
loop_
_entity.id
_entity.type
_entity.pdbx_description
1 polymer ?
#
loop_
_entity_poly.entity_id
_entity_poly.type
_entity_poly.pdbx_seq_one_letter_code
_entity_poly.pdbx_strand_id
1 'polypeptide(L)'
;MEDNKLIKLKKILAGLMASTLMLSAVGCGMIEKTEAGINKTVVAKVYKEKITLGEVDSRLATVYEQVKAQYGENYKENTEAMEYIKQQRLSVLDTMVNDIVIKNNGTKLGVIPSDEEVNKKAKEQLDEIKKSFETDEEYQSALKAAGVTEESFLEELKPAVISNIVYEDVVKDVKVTDEEIKSYYDSNQNSYTEKPNRVKPAHILVKTEQEAKDIIARLDKGEDFAKLAAEKGTDGTKDNGGDLDWIEYTSNQYDKTFLMAAISLEKGTYTKTPVSTQFGFHVIKCLDKEEYPVRPIDEVKEAIKNTLLEQNQYNKWVETVTAWQKDANIKLYEDRIS
;
A
#
# COMPACT_ATOMS: atom_id res chain seq x y z
N MET A 1 12.71 -8.13 16.08
CA MET A 1 11.60 -7.17 16.35
C MET A 1 12.05 -5.71 16.36
N GLU A 2 13.29 -5.40 16.73
CA GLU A 2 13.85 -4.03 16.70
C GLU A 2 14.12 -3.51 15.29
N ASP A 3 14.64 -4.34 14.37
CA ASP A 3 14.93 -3.93 12.97
C ASP A 3 13.70 -3.46 12.19
N ASN A 4 12.52 -4.02 12.49
CA ASN A 4 11.28 -3.62 11.83
C ASN A 4 10.73 -2.26 12.30
N LYS A 5 11.05 -1.84 13.53
CA LYS A 5 10.71 -0.50 14.03
C LYS A 5 11.62 0.58 13.42
N LEU A 6 12.93 0.29 13.32
CA LEU A 6 13.90 1.19 12.70
C LEU A 6 13.58 1.47 11.21
N ILE A 7 13.19 0.42 10.46
CA ILE A 7 12.80 0.54 9.05
C ILE A 7 11.48 1.33 8.90
N LYS A 8 10.54 1.19 9.83
CA LYS A 8 9.29 1.98 9.84
C LYS A 8 9.56 3.45 10.17
N LEU A 9 10.45 3.77 11.10
CA LEU A 9 10.79 5.15 11.45
C LEU A 9 11.56 5.87 10.33
N LYS A 10 12.54 5.21 9.69
CA LYS A 10 13.22 5.75 8.49
C LYS A 10 12.25 5.95 7.31
N LYS A 11 11.18 5.15 7.20
CA LYS A 11 10.12 5.29 6.20
C LYS A 11 9.14 6.43 6.49
N ILE A 12 8.98 6.87 7.73
CA ILE A 12 8.14 8.03 8.07
C ILE A 12 8.79 9.32 7.55
N LEU A 13 10.11 9.47 7.65
CA LEU A 13 10.85 10.58 7.02
C LEU A 13 10.97 10.45 5.49
N ALA A 14 11.00 9.22 4.96
CA ALA A 14 11.05 8.93 3.51
C ALA A 14 9.66 8.82 2.85
N GLY A 15 8.60 8.59 3.61
CA GLY A 15 7.22 8.45 3.12
C GLY A 15 6.58 9.75 2.63
N LEU A 16 7.27 10.88 2.77
CA LEU A 16 6.92 12.16 2.13
C LEU A 16 7.34 12.24 0.65
N MET A 17 7.96 11.16 0.11
CA MET A 17 8.47 11.13 -1.25
C MET A 17 8.01 9.88 -1.99
N ALA A 18 6.88 9.88 -2.63
CA ALA A 18 6.61 9.21 -3.93
C ALA A 18 5.12 9.01 -4.22
N SER A 19 4.63 9.62 -5.27
CA SER A 19 3.65 8.99 -6.17
C SER A 19 3.65 9.67 -7.53
N THR A 20 3.67 8.85 -8.55
CA THR A 20 3.82 9.13 -9.98
C THR A 20 2.51 9.54 -10.65
N LEU A 21 2.62 10.48 -11.56
CA LEU A 21 1.85 10.98 -12.73
C LEU A 21 0.57 10.28 -13.20
N MET A 22 -0.46 11.07 -13.55
CA MET A 22 -1.05 11.13 -14.91
C MET A 22 -1.86 12.42 -15.16
N LEU A 23 -1.78 12.90 -16.41
CA LEU A 23 -2.28 14.17 -16.95
C LEU A 23 -3.78 14.19 -17.29
N SER A 24 -4.39 15.37 -17.17
CA SER A 24 -5.10 16.01 -18.30
C SER A 24 -5.56 17.44 -17.96
N ALA A 25 -5.50 18.30 -18.95
CA ALA A 25 -5.59 19.75 -18.91
C ALA A 25 -7.00 20.32 -19.15
N VAL A 26 -7.24 21.56 -18.75
CA VAL A 26 -7.83 22.75 -19.43
C VAL A 26 -8.29 23.76 -18.35
N GLY A 27 -8.09 24.93 -18.40
CA GLY A 27 -7.65 26.21 -18.63
C GLY A 27 -8.70 27.30 -18.39
N CYS A 28 -8.18 28.48 -17.96
CA CYS A 28 -8.71 29.83 -18.05
C CYS A 28 -9.47 30.49 -16.89
N GLY A 29 -8.90 31.61 -16.44
CA GLY A 29 -9.59 32.69 -15.76
C GLY A 29 -8.81 33.33 -14.61
N MET A 30 -7.74 34.11 -14.92
CA MET A 30 -6.93 34.81 -13.91
C MET A 30 -7.55 36.15 -13.47
N ILE A 31 -7.81 36.26 -12.16
CA ILE A 31 -7.67 37.51 -11.42
C ILE A 31 -6.41 37.30 -10.57
N GLU A 32 -5.34 38.08 -10.78
CA GLU A 32 -4.12 37.99 -9.98
C GLU A 32 -4.45 38.30 -8.51
N LYS A 33 -4.50 37.28 -7.68
CA LYS A 33 -4.53 37.43 -6.22
C LYS A 33 -3.10 37.66 -5.74
N THR A 34 -2.90 38.63 -4.83
CA THR A 34 -1.63 38.78 -4.12
C THR A 34 -1.30 37.50 -3.33
N GLU A 35 -0.02 37.17 -3.13
CA GLU A 35 0.41 36.00 -2.32
C GLU A 35 -0.29 35.93 -0.95
N ALA A 36 -0.42 37.08 -0.28
CA ALA A 36 -1.16 37.17 0.99
C ALA A 36 -2.66 36.85 0.85
N GLY A 37 -3.25 37.09 -0.32
CA GLY A 37 -4.63 36.72 -0.64
C GLY A 37 -4.79 35.25 -1.00
N ILE A 38 -3.80 34.66 -1.66
CA ILE A 38 -3.74 33.23 -2.00
C ILE A 38 -3.66 32.41 -0.71
N ASN A 39 -2.74 32.76 0.21
CA ASN A 39 -2.54 32.06 1.47
C ASN A 39 -3.80 32.04 2.36
N LYS A 40 -4.70 33.01 2.26
CA LYS A 40 -5.97 33.07 2.99
C LYS A 40 -7.14 32.39 2.27
N THR A 41 -6.90 31.86 1.06
CA THR A 41 -7.95 31.15 0.30
C THR A 41 -8.36 29.89 1.03
N VAL A 42 -9.64 29.76 1.39
CA VAL A 42 -10.19 28.57 2.02
C VAL A 42 -10.34 27.47 0.98
N VAL A 43 -9.64 26.36 1.18
CA VAL A 43 -9.62 25.18 0.29
C VAL A 43 -10.44 24.01 0.84
N ALA A 44 -10.71 23.98 2.16
CA ALA A 44 -11.68 23.06 2.74
C ALA A 44 -12.39 23.65 3.96
N LYS A 45 -13.55 23.04 4.28
CA LYS A 45 -14.25 23.22 5.56
C LYS A 45 -14.61 21.86 6.11
N VAL A 46 -14.28 21.65 7.39
CA VAL A 46 -14.53 20.39 8.12
C VAL A 46 -15.17 20.77 9.44
N TYR A 47 -16.40 20.34 9.70
CA TYR A 47 -17.23 20.88 10.79
C TYR A 47 -17.33 22.40 10.72
N LYS A 48 -16.75 23.10 11.72
CA LYS A 48 -16.69 24.58 11.79
C LYS A 48 -15.29 25.12 11.42
N GLU A 49 -14.31 24.26 11.24
CA GLU A 49 -12.94 24.62 10.92
C GLU A 49 -12.76 24.85 9.43
N LYS A 50 -11.81 25.71 9.09
CA LYS A 50 -11.45 26.02 7.72
C LYS A 50 -9.99 25.69 7.54
N ILE A 51 -9.66 25.10 6.40
CA ILE A 51 -8.28 24.90 5.96
C ILE A 51 -8.02 25.88 4.84
N THR A 52 -6.92 26.61 4.92
CA THR A 52 -6.47 27.58 3.90
C THR A 52 -5.38 27.00 3.02
N LEU A 53 -5.21 27.56 1.83
CA LEU A 53 -4.15 27.14 0.92
C LEU A 53 -2.75 27.38 1.52
N GLY A 54 -2.59 28.48 2.30
CA GLY A 54 -1.32 28.74 2.97
C GLY A 54 -0.95 27.71 4.03
N GLU A 55 -1.95 27.17 4.77
CA GLU A 55 -1.71 26.07 5.71
C GLU A 55 -1.31 24.77 4.99
N VAL A 56 -1.91 24.47 3.82
CA VAL A 56 -1.51 23.34 2.98
C VAL A 56 -0.09 23.55 2.45
N ASP A 57 0.19 24.73 1.87
CA ASP A 57 1.49 25.03 1.26
C ASP A 57 2.64 25.08 2.27
N SER A 58 2.35 25.45 3.54
CA SER A 58 3.35 25.40 4.61
C SER A 58 3.89 23.99 4.88
N ARG A 59 3.10 22.96 4.61
CA ARG A 59 3.52 21.55 4.73
C ARG A 59 4.23 21.03 3.47
N LEU A 60 4.34 21.82 2.41
CA LEU A 60 4.93 21.45 1.12
C LEU A 60 6.26 22.14 0.82
N ALA A 61 6.92 22.75 1.82
CA ALA A 61 8.16 23.49 1.62
C ALA A 61 9.22 22.70 0.84
N THR A 62 9.44 21.43 1.22
CA THR A 62 10.39 20.54 0.55
C THR A 62 9.98 20.22 -0.89
N VAL A 63 8.68 20.05 -1.14
CA VAL A 63 8.16 19.81 -2.49
C VAL A 63 8.45 21.01 -3.39
N TYR A 64 8.28 22.23 -2.89
CA TYR A 64 8.60 23.43 -3.63
C TYR A 64 10.07 23.54 -3.96
N GLU A 65 10.97 23.22 -3.03
CA GLU A 65 12.41 23.23 -3.30
C GLU A 65 12.81 22.14 -4.32
N GLN A 66 12.21 20.95 -4.26
CA GLN A 66 12.43 19.91 -5.27
C GLN A 66 11.95 20.34 -6.66
N VAL A 67 10.75 20.92 -6.74
CA VAL A 67 10.19 21.42 -8.00
C VAL A 67 11.07 22.55 -8.59
N LYS A 68 11.55 23.47 -7.76
CA LYS A 68 12.50 24.51 -8.21
C LYS A 68 13.81 23.91 -8.71
N ALA A 69 14.34 22.90 -8.02
CA ALA A 69 15.57 22.22 -8.45
C ALA A 69 15.40 21.52 -9.80
N GLN A 70 14.23 20.94 -10.06
CA GLN A 70 13.94 20.18 -11.27
C GLN A 70 13.53 21.06 -12.46
N TYR A 71 12.66 22.07 -12.23
CA TYR A 71 12.03 22.86 -13.30
C TYR A 71 12.54 24.31 -13.33
N GLY A 72 13.42 24.73 -12.40
CA GLY A 72 13.94 26.09 -12.28
C GLY A 72 13.01 27.04 -11.54
N GLU A 73 13.47 28.31 -11.36
CA GLU A 73 12.71 29.34 -10.61
C GLU A 73 11.34 29.67 -11.26
N ASN A 74 11.23 29.48 -12.57
CA ASN A 74 9.99 29.75 -13.32
C ASN A 74 9.04 28.53 -13.36
N TYR A 75 9.16 27.58 -12.43
CA TYR A 75 8.33 26.37 -12.38
C TYR A 75 6.82 26.63 -12.40
N LYS A 76 6.37 27.82 -11.95
CA LYS A 76 4.96 28.24 -11.97
C LYS A 76 4.39 28.34 -13.39
N GLU A 77 5.24 28.50 -14.41
CA GLU A 77 4.86 28.52 -15.83
C GLU A 77 4.86 27.12 -16.46
N ASN A 78 5.37 26.11 -15.75
CA ASN A 78 5.43 24.73 -16.20
C ASN A 78 4.19 23.96 -15.76
N THR A 79 3.39 23.49 -16.72
CA THR A 79 2.12 22.78 -16.46
C THR A 79 2.32 21.49 -15.68
N GLU A 80 3.40 20.74 -15.95
CA GLU A 80 3.70 19.48 -15.28
C GLU A 80 4.08 19.72 -13.81
N ALA A 81 4.91 20.73 -13.55
CA ALA A 81 5.29 21.12 -12.20
C ALA A 81 4.07 21.58 -11.38
N MET A 82 3.18 22.37 -11.97
CA MET A 82 1.98 22.86 -11.28
C MET A 82 0.96 21.72 -11.03
N GLU A 83 0.80 20.78 -11.95
CA GLU A 83 -0.05 19.61 -11.72
C GLU A 83 0.54 18.72 -10.61
N TYR A 84 1.85 18.52 -10.57
CA TYR A 84 2.51 17.82 -9.47
C TYR A 84 2.26 18.49 -8.11
N ILE A 85 2.46 19.82 -8.03
CA ILE A 85 2.18 20.59 -6.81
C ILE A 85 0.71 20.44 -6.39
N LYS A 86 -0.21 20.51 -7.34
CA LYS A 86 -1.64 20.32 -7.07
C LYS A 86 -1.96 18.96 -6.47
N GLN A 87 -1.38 17.88 -6.99
CA GLN A 87 -1.56 16.55 -6.43
C GLN A 87 -1.00 16.45 -5.00
N GLN A 88 0.17 17.06 -4.75
CA GLN A 88 0.72 17.10 -3.39
C GLN A 88 -0.16 17.92 -2.44
N ARG A 89 -0.71 19.06 -2.89
CA ARG A 89 -1.68 19.86 -2.12
C ARG A 89 -2.92 19.05 -1.76
N LEU A 90 -3.48 18.29 -2.70
CA LEU A 90 -4.65 17.43 -2.45
C LEU A 90 -4.34 16.36 -1.41
N SER A 91 -3.18 15.73 -1.48
CA SER A 91 -2.75 14.71 -0.51
C SER A 91 -2.58 15.29 0.91
N VAL A 92 -1.93 16.45 1.03
CA VAL A 92 -1.77 17.15 2.32
C VAL A 92 -3.14 17.58 2.86
N LEU A 93 -4.00 18.12 1.99
CA LEU A 93 -5.34 18.55 2.37
C LEU A 93 -6.18 17.38 2.93
N ASP A 94 -6.13 16.22 2.30
CA ASP A 94 -6.81 15.02 2.79
C ASP A 94 -6.31 14.62 4.19
N THR A 95 -4.98 14.65 4.41
CA THR A 95 -4.39 14.42 5.72
C THR A 95 -4.90 15.42 6.75
N MET A 96 -4.92 16.73 6.43
CA MET A 96 -5.40 17.77 7.35
C MET A 96 -6.90 17.62 7.66
N VAL A 97 -7.69 17.22 6.68
CA VAL A 97 -9.12 16.93 6.87
C VAL A 97 -9.29 15.76 7.86
N ASN A 98 -8.52 14.69 7.67
CA ASN A 98 -8.54 13.53 8.55
C ASN A 98 -8.07 13.86 9.97
N ASP A 99 -7.02 14.67 10.13
CA ASP A 99 -6.56 15.15 11.44
C ASP A 99 -7.67 15.87 12.22
N ILE A 100 -8.41 16.76 11.54
CA ILE A 100 -9.53 17.48 12.14
C ILE A 100 -10.67 16.52 12.51
N VAL A 101 -11.02 15.59 11.63
CA VAL A 101 -12.07 14.60 11.87
C VAL A 101 -11.75 13.73 13.07
N ILE A 102 -10.51 13.22 13.13
CA ILE A 102 -10.04 12.36 14.22
C ILE A 102 -10.00 13.13 15.53
N LYS A 103 -9.40 14.32 15.55
CA LYS A 103 -9.31 15.18 16.73
C LYS A 103 -10.69 15.53 17.27
N ASN A 104 -11.64 15.93 16.39
CA ASN A 104 -13.00 16.28 16.81
C ASN A 104 -13.73 15.11 17.45
N ASN A 105 -13.63 13.92 16.87
CA ASN A 105 -14.27 12.73 17.42
C ASN A 105 -13.55 12.18 18.66
N GLY A 106 -12.23 12.23 18.72
CA GLY A 106 -11.47 11.91 19.93
C GLY A 106 -11.84 12.83 21.10
N THR A 107 -12.08 14.12 20.82
CA THR A 107 -12.60 15.07 21.83
C THR A 107 -14.00 14.68 22.31
N LYS A 108 -14.90 14.27 21.40
CA LYS A 108 -16.24 13.79 21.78
C LYS A 108 -16.20 12.51 22.61
N LEU A 109 -15.25 11.63 22.32
CA LEU A 109 -15.00 10.40 23.10
C LEU A 109 -14.34 10.70 24.46
N GLY A 110 -13.82 11.90 24.66
CA GLY A 110 -13.12 12.29 25.90
C GLY A 110 -11.75 11.62 26.07
N VAL A 111 -11.12 11.18 24.97
CA VAL A 111 -9.86 10.43 25.01
C VAL A 111 -8.64 11.29 24.70
N ILE A 112 -8.82 12.51 24.20
CA ILE A 112 -7.70 13.42 23.92
C ILE A 112 -7.23 14.03 25.25
N PRO A 113 -5.94 13.84 25.59
CA PRO A 113 -5.37 14.40 26.81
C PRO A 113 -5.15 15.92 26.67
N SER A 114 -4.64 16.54 27.73
CA SER A 114 -4.26 17.96 27.71
C SER A 114 -3.19 18.25 26.66
N ASP A 115 -3.12 19.50 26.18
CA ASP A 115 -2.09 19.94 25.25
C ASP A 115 -0.67 19.72 25.82
N GLU A 116 -0.50 19.84 27.13
CA GLU A 116 0.76 19.56 27.82
C GLU A 116 1.16 18.09 27.67
N GLU A 117 0.22 17.17 27.82
CA GLU A 117 0.45 15.74 27.68
C GLU A 117 0.68 15.34 26.22
N VAL A 118 -0.05 15.93 25.27
CA VAL A 118 0.23 15.76 23.83
C VAL A 118 1.64 16.25 23.49
N ASN A 119 2.04 17.42 23.97
CA ASN A 119 3.40 17.95 23.79
C ASN A 119 4.47 17.02 24.36
N LYS A 120 4.23 16.47 25.56
CA LYS A 120 5.15 15.51 26.18
C LYS A 120 5.32 14.26 25.32
N LYS A 121 4.20 13.67 24.87
CA LYS A 121 4.23 12.47 23.99
C LYS A 121 4.90 12.75 22.64
N ALA A 122 4.66 13.93 22.06
CA ALA A 122 5.31 14.34 20.82
C ALA A 122 6.84 14.49 20.99
N LYS A 123 7.30 15.03 22.13
CA LYS A 123 8.73 15.09 22.48
C LYS A 123 9.33 13.69 22.67
N GLU A 124 8.64 12.81 23.39
CA GLU A 124 9.07 11.42 23.55
C GLU A 124 9.23 10.73 22.19
N GLN A 125 8.27 10.92 21.27
CA GLN A 125 8.35 10.39 19.91
C GLN A 125 9.52 11.02 19.13
N LEU A 126 9.73 12.33 19.24
CA LEU A 126 10.86 13.02 18.63
C LEU A 126 12.20 12.46 19.13
N ASP A 127 12.33 12.24 20.44
CA ASP A 127 13.54 11.68 21.04
C ASP A 127 13.81 10.24 20.55
N GLU A 128 12.76 9.42 20.34
CA GLU A 128 12.92 8.09 19.72
C GLU A 128 13.33 8.19 18.24
N ILE A 129 12.80 9.16 17.50
CA ILE A 129 13.24 9.42 16.13
C ILE A 129 14.72 9.82 16.11
N LYS A 130 15.17 10.72 17.00
CA LYS A 130 16.57 11.13 17.11
C LYS A 130 17.50 9.95 17.37
N LYS A 131 17.13 9.05 18.29
CA LYS A 131 17.90 7.84 18.61
C LYS A 131 18.04 6.87 17.43
N SER A 132 17.21 6.99 16.39
CA SER A 132 17.30 6.16 15.18
C SER A 132 18.40 6.60 14.21
N PHE A 133 19.00 7.76 14.43
CA PHE A 133 20.16 8.27 13.69
C PHE A 133 21.45 7.90 14.43
N GLU A 134 22.53 7.67 13.69
CA GLU A 134 23.81 7.30 14.28
C GLU A 134 24.48 8.49 14.98
N THR A 135 24.25 9.71 14.43
CA THR A 135 24.82 10.95 14.99
C THR A 135 23.80 12.09 14.96
N ASP A 136 24.01 13.12 15.78
CA ASP A 136 23.20 14.33 15.76
C ASP A 136 23.37 15.11 14.45
N GLU A 137 24.56 15.07 13.83
CA GLU A 137 24.83 15.69 12.53
C GLU A 137 23.98 15.03 11.40
N GLU A 138 23.82 13.71 11.44
CA GLU A 138 22.94 12.99 10.50
C GLU A 138 21.48 13.43 10.69
N TYR A 139 21.01 13.53 11.93
CA TYR A 139 19.68 14.03 12.25
C TYR A 139 19.45 15.47 11.78
N GLN A 140 20.39 16.39 12.07
CA GLN A 140 20.29 17.79 11.63
C GLN A 140 20.32 17.91 10.10
N SER A 141 21.13 17.09 9.44
CA SER A 141 21.16 17.02 7.97
C SER A 141 19.84 16.53 7.39
N ALA A 142 19.18 15.58 8.06
CA ALA A 142 17.86 15.08 7.65
C ALA A 142 16.77 16.15 7.81
N LEU A 143 16.76 16.90 8.93
CA LEU A 143 15.85 18.04 9.13
C LEU A 143 16.06 19.11 8.06
N LYS A 144 17.32 19.45 7.80
CA LYS A 144 17.66 20.44 6.75
C LYS A 144 17.23 19.96 5.36
N ALA A 145 17.45 18.69 5.02
CA ALA A 145 17.01 18.12 3.76
C ALA A 145 15.49 18.08 3.63
N ALA A 146 14.77 17.93 4.75
CA ALA A 146 13.32 18.01 4.82
C ALA A 146 12.79 19.47 4.86
N GLY A 147 13.66 20.48 4.93
CA GLY A 147 13.25 21.89 5.00
C GLY A 147 12.52 22.26 6.29
N VAL A 148 12.68 21.51 7.37
CA VAL A 148 12.00 21.72 8.64
C VAL A 148 12.98 22.01 9.76
N THR A 149 12.52 22.75 10.79
CA THR A 149 13.22 22.89 12.05
C THR A 149 12.73 21.81 13.03
N GLU A 150 13.50 21.53 14.06
CA GLU A 150 13.07 20.59 15.11
C GLU A 150 11.76 21.06 15.79
N GLU A 151 11.56 22.36 15.96
CA GLU A 151 10.36 22.93 16.52
C GLU A 151 9.14 22.71 15.62
N SER A 152 9.28 22.99 14.29
CA SER A 152 8.19 22.76 13.33
C SER A 152 7.90 21.27 13.19
N PHE A 153 8.92 20.41 13.21
CA PHE A 153 8.73 18.96 13.15
C PHE A 153 8.02 18.43 14.41
N LEU A 154 8.32 18.98 15.59
CA LEU A 154 7.59 18.65 16.82
C LEU A 154 6.11 19.00 16.71
N GLU A 155 5.77 20.16 16.13
CA GLU A 155 4.37 20.52 15.89
C GLU A 155 3.66 19.56 14.92
N GLU A 156 4.36 19.09 13.89
CA GLU A 156 3.85 18.11 12.93
C GLU A 156 3.62 16.71 13.53
N LEU A 157 4.32 16.37 14.63
CA LEU A 157 4.11 15.10 15.33
C LEU A 157 2.83 15.08 16.18
N LYS A 158 2.32 16.23 16.61
CA LYS A 158 1.14 16.30 17.51
C LYS A 158 -0.14 15.69 16.91
N PRO A 159 -0.50 15.95 15.65
CA PRO A 159 -1.64 15.27 15.02
C PRO A 159 -1.50 13.75 15.01
N ALA A 160 -0.28 13.25 14.71
CA ALA A 160 -0.02 11.80 14.73
C ALA A 160 -0.15 11.20 16.13
N VAL A 161 0.33 11.89 17.17
CA VAL A 161 0.13 11.50 18.58
C VAL A 161 -1.36 11.42 18.93
N ILE A 162 -2.13 12.43 18.55
CA ILE A 162 -3.59 12.45 18.77
C ILE A 162 -4.25 11.29 18.03
N SER A 163 -3.90 11.09 16.76
CA SER A 163 -4.44 10.00 15.94
C SER A 163 -4.16 8.63 16.57
N ASN A 164 -2.95 8.41 17.08
CA ASN A 164 -2.59 7.16 17.76
C ASN A 164 -3.40 6.94 19.04
N ILE A 165 -3.58 7.97 19.86
CA ILE A 165 -4.39 7.87 21.08
C ILE A 165 -5.84 7.51 20.74
N VAL A 166 -6.42 8.14 19.73
CA VAL A 166 -7.78 7.86 19.29
C VAL A 166 -7.89 6.47 18.66
N TYR A 167 -6.88 6.07 17.87
CA TYR A 167 -6.79 4.72 17.32
C TYR A 167 -6.80 3.66 18.42
N GLU A 168 -5.91 3.79 19.41
CA GLU A 168 -5.83 2.87 20.54
C GLU A 168 -7.16 2.71 21.25
N ASP A 169 -7.90 3.80 21.47
CA ASP A 169 -9.22 3.75 22.11
C ASP A 169 -10.27 3.06 21.22
N VAL A 170 -10.30 3.36 19.93
CA VAL A 170 -11.23 2.77 18.96
C VAL A 170 -11.05 1.27 18.83
N VAL A 171 -9.80 0.78 18.92
CA VAL A 171 -9.49 -0.63 18.69
C VAL A 171 -9.26 -1.45 19.95
N LYS A 172 -9.31 -0.84 21.15
CA LYS A 172 -8.99 -1.49 22.44
C LYS A 172 -9.77 -2.76 22.74
N ASP A 173 -11.02 -2.80 22.27
CA ASP A 173 -11.94 -3.93 22.52
C ASP A 173 -11.98 -4.93 21.37
N VAL A 174 -11.20 -4.71 20.30
CA VAL A 174 -11.10 -5.64 19.18
C VAL A 174 -10.41 -6.92 19.64
N LYS A 175 -11.05 -8.06 19.39
CA LYS A 175 -10.58 -9.39 19.77
C LYS A 175 -10.62 -10.30 18.57
N VAL A 176 -9.89 -11.38 18.68
CA VAL A 176 -9.88 -12.49 17.73
C VAL A 176 -10.35 -13.74 18.47
N THR A 177 -11.31 -14.44 17.89
CA THR A 177 -11.87 -15.68 18.45
C THR A 177 -11.08 -16.91 17.98
N ASP A 178 -11.21 -18.01 18.72
CA ASP A 178 -10.59 -19.29 18.30
C ASP A 178 -11.20 -19.82 16.99
N GLU A 179 -12.48 -19.50 16.73
CA GLU A 179 -13.16 -19.84 15.49
C GLU A 179 -12.56 -19.09 14.28
N GLU A 180 -12.26 -17.80 14.42
CA GLU A 180 -11.59 -17.03 13.38
C GLU A 180 -10.20 -17.56 13.10
N ILE A 181 -9.42 -17.87 14.15
CA ILE A 181 -8.09 -18.46 14.02
C ILE A 181 -8.16 -19.78 13.27
N LYS A 182 -9.10 -20.66 13.67
CA LYS A 182 -9.27 -21.95 13.02
C LYS A 182 -9.68 -21.80 11.56
N SER A 183 -10.64 -20.94 11.27
CA SER A 183 -11.11 -20.68 9.90
C SER A 183 -9.97 -20.13 9.01
N TYR A 184 -9.17 -19.23 9.55
CA TYR A 184 -8.02 -18.68 8.85
C TYR A 184 -6.95 -19.73 8.58
N TYR A 185 -6.61 -20.55 9.59
CA TYR A 185 -5.67 -21.65 9.44
C TYR A 185 -6.14 -22.65 8.38
N ASP A 186 -7.39 -23.11 8.45
CA ASP A 186 -7.96 -24.08 7.51
C ASP A 186 -7.94 -23.54 6.06
N SER A 187 -8.14 -22.25 5.88
CA SER A 187 -8.14 -21.59 4.57
C SER A 187 -6.73 -21.26 4.03
N ASN A 188 -5.70 -21.29 4.89
CA ASN A 188 -4.35 -20.83 4.55
C ASN A 188 -3.26 -21.88 4.87
N GLN A 189 -3.59 -23.18 4.88
CA GLN A 189 -2.66 -24.24 5.28
C GLN A 189 -1.34 -24.23 4.52
N ASN A 190 -1.33 -23.86 3.26
CA ASN A 190 -0.11 -23.74 2.45
C ASN A 190 0.88 -22.68 2.97
N SER A 191 0.43 -21.72 3.77
CA SER A 191 1.29 -20.72 4.41
C SER A 191 1.95 -21.23 5.71
N TYR A 192 1.50 -22.39 6.20
CA TYR A 192 1.92 -22.94 7.49
C TYR A 192 2.58 -24.32 7.37
N THR A 193 3.11 -24.64 6.23
CA THR A 193 3.90 -25.87 6.02
C THR A 193 5.28 -25.76 6.65
N GLU A 194 5.93 -26.88 6.97
CA GLU A 194 7.29 -26.90 7.55
C GLU A 194 8.33 -26.21 6.66
N LYS A 195 8.16 -26.32 5.34
CA LYS A 195 8.88 -25.59 4.29
C LYS A 195 7.87 -25.16 3.23
N PRO A 196 8.15 -24.13 2.43
CA PRO A 196 7.25 -23.73 1.36
C PRO A 196 6.95 -24.88 0.39
N ASN A 197 5.67 -25.20 0.23
CA ASN A 197 5.23 -26.09 -0.84
C ASN A 197 5.48 -25.43 -2.17
N ARG A 198 5.96 -26.20 -3.16
CA ARG A 198 6.26 -25.68 -4.49
C ARG A 198 5.92 -26.70 -5.58
N VAL A 199 5.56 -26.18 -6.74
CA VAL A 199 5.31 -26.93 -7.96
C VAL A 199 6.31 -26.47 -9.02
N LYS A 200 6.75 -27.40 -9.88
CA LYS A 200 7.52 -27.09 -11.08
C LYS A 200 6.61 -27.30 -12.29
N PRO A 201 5.91 -26.27 -12.78
CA PRO A 201 5.02 -26.40 -13.91
C PRO A 201 5.77 -26.13 -15.22
N ALA A 202 5.27 -26.76 -16.28
CA ALA A 202 5.49 -26.32 -17.66
C ALA A 202 4.15 -25.92 -18.26
N HIS A 203 4.15 -24.95 -19.19
CA HIS A 203 2.92 -24.58 -19.87
C HIS A 203 3.08 -24.37 -21.37
N ILE A 204 1.95 -24.41 -22.06
CA ILE A 204 1.82 -24.00 -23.45
C ILE A 204 0.74 -22.93 -23.48
N LEU A 205 1.15 -21.68 -23.71
CA LEU A 205 0.25 -20.54 -23.83
C LEU A 205 -0.16 -20.34 -25.31
N VAL A 206 -1.44 -20.24 -25.56
CA VAL A 206 -2.00 -19.96 -26.89
C VAL A 206 -3.11 -18.91 -26.81
N LYS A 207 -3.49 -18.35 -27.97
CA LYS A 207 -4.45 -17.23 -28.02
C LYS A 207 -5.89 -17.67 -27.91
N THR A 208 -6.22 -18.88 -28.36
CA THR A 208 -7.60 -19.35 -28.44
C THR A 208 -7.81 -20.64 -27.67
N GLU A 209 -9.01 -20.82 -27.13
CA GLU A 209 -9.41 -22.03 -26.44
C GLU A 209 -9.34 -23.27 -27.35
N GLN A 210 -9.63 -23.10 -28.64
CA GLN A 210 -9.59 -24.20 -29.60
C GLN A 210 -8.17 -24.70 -29.82
N GLU A 211 -7.18 -23.81 -29.95
CA GLU A 211 -5.77 -24.21 -30.01
C GLU A 211 -5.32 -24.99 -28.80
N ALA A 212 -5.73 -24.57 -27.59
CA ALA A 212 -5.42 -25.30 -26.37
C ALA A 212 -6.09 -26.70 -26.33
N LYS A 213 -7.35 -26.81 -26.80
CA LYS A 213 -8.04 -28.13 -26.95
C LYS A 213 -7.34 -29.05 -27.93
N ASP A 214 -6.87 -28.49 -29.07
CA ASP A 214 -6.14 -29.24 -30.07
C ASP A 214 -4.81 -29.77 -29.51
N ILE A 215 -4.10 -28.96 -28.73
CA ILE A 215 -2.87 -29.36 -28.02
C ILE A 215 -3.16 -30.51 -27.04
N ILE A 216 -4.21 -30.39 -26.22
CA ILE A 216 -4.63 -31.46 -25.28
C ILE A 216 -4.92 -32.75 -26.06
N ALA A 217 -5.63 -32.67 -27.17
CA ALA A 217 -5.93 -33.84 -28.02
C ALA A 217 -4.67 -34.50 -28.60
N ARG A 218 -3.62 -33.74 -28.89
CA ARG A 218 -2.32 -34.26 -29.36
C ARG A 218 -1.55 -34.90 -28.19
N LEU A 219 -1.57 -34.29 -27.03
CA LEU A 219 -0.99 -34.85 -25.80
C LEU A 219 -1.66 -36.17 -25.40
N ASP A 220 -3.00 -36.27 -25.55
CA ASP A 220 -3.74 -37.49 -25.28
C ASP A 220 -3.41 -38.64 -26.25
N LYS A 221 -2.85 -38.33 -27.44
CA LYS A 221 -2.29 -39.30 -28.39
C LYS A 221 -0.84 -39.64 -28.12
N GLY A 222 -0.24 -39.10 -27.06
CA GLY A 222 1.12 -39.38 -26.62
C GLY A 222 2.20 -38.50 -27.26
N GLU A 223 1.82 -37.35 -27.87
CA GLU A 223 2.82 -36.42 -28.35
C GLU A 223 3.56 -35.75 -27.16
N ASP A 224 4.81 -35.38 -27.41
CA ASP A 224 5.69 -34.82 -26.38
C ASP A 224 5.32 -33.37 -26.04
N PHE A 225 5.18 -33.08 -24.76
CA PHE A 225 4.77 -31.75 -24.28
C PHE A 225 5.74 -30.64 -24.68
N ALA A 226 7.05 -30.88 -24.53
CA ALA A 226 8.07 -29.89 -24.82
C ALA A 226 8.14 -29.57 -26.34
N LYS A 227 7.93 -30.59 -27.19
CA LYS A 227 7.83 -30.36 -28.64
C LYS A 227 6.62 -29.52 -29.00
N LEU A 228 5.48 -29.79 -28.35
CA LEU A 228 4.26 -29.00 -28.57
C LEU A 228 4.41 -27.56 -28.04
N ALA A 229 5.12 -27.37 -26.93
CA ALA A 229 5.46 -26.06 -26.42
C ALA A 229 6.28 -25.26 -27.44
N ALA A 230 7.34 -25.87 -27.99
CA ALA A 230 8.17 -25.24 -29.00
C ALA A 230 7.42 -24.94 -30.30
N GLU A 231 6.49 -25.82 -30.71
CA GLU A 231 5.69 -25.66 -31.94
C GLU A 231 4.57 -24.62 -31.83
N LYS A 232 3.84 -24.59 -30.70
CA LYS A 232 2.59 -23.88 -30.52
C LYS A 232 2.64 -22.75 -29.49
N GLY A 233 3.59 -22.78 -28.58
CA GLY A 233 3.72 -21.77 -27.51
C GLY A 233 3.94 -20.36 -28.09
N THR A 234 3.31 -19.39 -27.49
CA THR A 234 3.35 -17.98 -27.92
C THR A 234 4.20 -17.09 -27.03
N ASP A 235 4.73 -17.61 -25.94
CA ASP A 235 5.54 -16.87 -24.98
C ASP A 235 7.02 -17.29 -24.97
N GLY A 236 7.84 -16.66 -24.14
CA GLY A 236 9.28 -16.88 -24.08
C GLY A 236 9.71 -18.24 -23.53
N THR A 237 8.81 -19.03 -22.94
CA THR A 237 9.13 -20.35 -22.36
C THR A 237 9.10 -21.47 -23.37
N LYS A 238 8.55 -21.25 -24.55
CA LYS A 238 8.35 -22.25 -25.61
C LYS A 238 9.63 -23.01 -25.96
N ASP A 239 10.77 -22.30 -26.05
CA ASP A 239 12.06 -22.89 -26.45
C ASP A 239 12.71 -23.70 -25.32
N ASN A 240 12.22 -23.58 -24.08
CA ASN A 240 12.59 -24.37 -22.93
C ASN A 240 11.51 -25.42 -22.56
N GLY A 241 10.71 -25.85 -23.54
CA GLY A 241 9.66 -26.83 -23.30
C GLY A 241 8.49 -26.33 -22.43
N GLY A 242 8.37 -25.02 -22.26
CA GLY A 242 7.36 -24.39 -21.43
C GLY A 242 7.70 -24.37 -19.93
N ASP A 243 8.89 -24.79 -19.51
CA ASP A 243 9.30 -24.87 -18.10
C ASP A 243 9.37 -23.49 -17.44
N LEU A 244 8.66 -23.32 -16.31
CA LEU A 244 8.59 -22.09 -15.53
C LEU A 244 9.42 -22.15 -14.25
N ASP A 245 10.20 -23.24 -14.09
CA ASP A 245 10.95 -23.53 -12.86
C ASP A 245 10.03 -23.66 -11.61
N TRP A 246 10.62 -23.71 -10.41
CA TRP A 246 9.91 -23.89 -9.17
C TRP A 246 9.12 -22.66 -8.75
N ILE A 247 7.83 -22.84 -8.50
CA ILE A 247 6.89 -21.81 -8.04
C ILE A 247 6.33 -22.23 -6.68
N GLU A 248 6.41 -21.34 -5.69
CA GLU A 248 5.78 -21.58 -4.40
C GLU A 248 4.24 -21.48 -4.50
N TYR A 249 3.53 -22.32 -3.75
CA TYR A 249 2.05 -22.34 -3.72
C TYR A 249 1.45 -21.00 -3.27
N THR A 250 2.19 -20.22 -2.51
CA THR A 250 1.80 -18.89 -2.00
C THR A 250 2.26 -17.73 -2.87
N SER A 251 2.86 -18.00 -4.05
CA SER A 251 3.35 -16.97 -4.96
C SER A 251 2.24 -16.05 -5.46
N ASN A 252 2.49 -14.75 -5.43
CA ASN A 252 1.61 -13.72 -5.99
C ASN A 252 2.10 -13.18 -7.35
N GLN A 253 3.15 -13.78 -7.92
CA GLN A 253 3.74 -13.37 -9.21
C GLN A 253 3.02 -13.99 -10.40
N TYR A 254 2.21 -15.01 -10.18
CA TYR A 254 1.47 -15.72 -11.21
C TYR A 254 -0.04 -15.49 -11.09
N ASP A 255 -0.73 -15.59 -12.22
CA ASP A 255 -2.19 -15.57 -12.21
C ASP A 255 -2.73 -16.67 -11.26
N LYS A 256 -3.67 -16.31 -10.40
CA LYS A 256 -4.20 -17.22 -9.38
C LYS A 256 -4.86 -18.47 -9.99
N THR A 257 -5.56 -18.30 -11.12
CA THR A 257 -6.23 -19.43 -11.81
C THR A 257 -5.19 -20.39 -12.36
N PHE A 258 -4.12 -19.85 -12.98
CA PHE A 258 -2.98 -20.64 -13.45
C PHE A 258 -2.32 -21.41 -12.31
N LEU A 259 -1.97 -20.72 -11.22
CA LEU A 259 -1.27 -21.33 -10.10
C LEU A 259 -2.10 -22.44 -9.43
N MET A 260 -3.38 -22.19 -9.19
CA MET A 260 -4.28 -23.21 -8.63
C MET A 260 -4.41 -24.43 -9.54
N ALA A 261 -4.49 -24.25 -10.86
CA ALA A 261 -4.50 -25.35 -11.81
C ALA A 261 -3.19 -26.14 -11.77
N ALA A 262 -2.03 -25.47 -11.74
CA ALA A 262 -0.73 -26.13 -11.62
C ALA A 262 -0.59 -26.94 -10.32
N ILE A 263 -1.02 -26.37 -9.19
CA ILE A 263 -0.99 -27.01 -7.86
C ILE A 263 -1.89 -28.26 -7.83
N SER A 264 -3.04 -28.24 -8.51
CA SER A 264 -3.98 -29.35 -8.51
C SER A 264 -3.52 -30.57 -9.29
N LEU A 265 -2.50 -30.43 -10.15
CA LEU A 265 -1.99 -31.52 -10.95
C LEU A 265 -1.08 -32.44 -10.13
N GLU A 266 -1.17 -33.73 -10.40
CA GLU A 266 -0.18 -34.71 -9.96
C GLU A 266 1.10 -34.63 -10.82
N LYS A 267 2.26 -34.99 -10.26
CA LYS A 267 3.51 -35.02 -10.98
C LYS A 267 3.39 -35.87 -12.27
N GLY A 268 3.82 -35.31 -13.36
CA GLY A 268 3.79 -35.90 -14.69
C GLY A 268 2.48 -35.74 -15.45
N THR A 269 1.40 -35.26 -14.82
CA THR A 269 0.10 -35.02 -15.46
C THR A 269 -0.02 -33.61 -16.04
N TYR A 270 -1.03 -33.41 -16.88
CA TYR A 270 -1.34 -32.11 -17.48
C TYR A 270 -2.85 -31.82 -17.45
N THR A 271 -3.21 -30.55 -17.58
CA THR A 271 -4.62 -30.12 -17.57
C THR A 271 -5.41 -30.74 -18.73
N LYS A 272 -6.57 -31.30 -18.44
CA LYS A 272 -7.46 -31.91 -19.43
C LYS A 272 -8.45 -30.92 -20.03
N THR A 273 -8.48 -29.71 -19.52
CA THR A 273 -9.24 -28.55 -20.03
C THR A 273 -8.32 -27.33 -20.10
N PRO A 274 -8.50 -26.45 -21.09
CA PRO A 274 -7.77 -25.20 -21.15
C PRO A 274 -7.98 -24.34 -19.90
N VAL A 275 -6.90 -23.74 -19.38
CA VAL A 275 -6.93 -22.80 -18.25
C VAL A 275 -6.90 -21.39 -18.81
N SER A 276 -7.97 -20.62 -18.61
CA SER A 276 -8.10 -19.25 -19.12
C SER A 276 -7.54 -18.26 -18.11
N THR A 277 -6.68 -17.35 -18.58
CA THR A 277 -6.16 -16.20 -17.83
C THR A 277 -6.23 -14.93 -18.69
N GLN A 278 -5.83 -13.78 -18.15
CA GLN A 278 -5.72 -12.55 -18.93
C GLN A 278 -4.70 -12.62 -20.09
N PHE A 279 -3.80 -13.60 -20.09
CA PHE A 279 -2.77 -13.78 -21.11
C PHE A 279 -3.22 -14.66 -22.27
N GLY A 280 -4.28 -15.43 -22.09
CA GLY A 280 -4.80 -16.39 -23.07
C GLY A 280 -5.18 -17.72 -22.42
N PHE A 281 -5.01 -18.80 -23.17
CA PHE A 281 -5.35 -20.15 -22.74
C PHE A 281 -4.08 -20.97 -22.54
N HIS A 282 -3.99 -21.62 -21.38
CA HIS A 282 -2.85 -22.44 -21.01
C HIS A 282 -3.21 -23.92 -21.00
N VAL A 283 -2.30 -24.75 -21.48
CA VAL A 283 -2.22 -26.17 -21.15
C VAL A 283 -1.04 -26.32 -20.21
N ILE A 284 -1.28 -26.80 -18.99
CA ILE A 284 -0.30 -26.84 -17.91
C ILE A 284 0.08 -28.27 -17.61
N LYS A 285 1.37 -28.56 -17.44
CA LYS A 285 1.90 -29.84 -17.00
C LYS A 285 2.66 -29.66 -15.69
N CYS A 286 2.45 -30.53 -14.73
CA CYS A 286 3.27 -30.59 -13.53
C CYS A 286 4.52 -31.47 -13.80
N LEU A 287 5.69 -30.85 -13.83
CA LEU A 287 6.96 -31.57 -13.99
C LEU A 287 7.40 -32.21 -12.68
N ASP A 288 7.24 -31.48 -11.58
CA ASP A 288 7.58 -31.94 -10.23
C ASP A 288 6.81 -31.16 -9.15
N LYS A 289 6.77 -31.70 -7.92
CA LYS A 289 6.16 -31.08 -6.74
C LYS A 289 6.98 -31.39 -5.51
N GLU A 290 7.04 -30.45 -4.59
CA GLU A 290 7.51 -30.63 -3.23
C GLU A 290 6.45 -30.16 -2.26
N GLU A 291 5.94 -31.06 -1.46
CA GLU A 291 4.89 -30.80 -0.46
C GLU A 291 5.39 -31.26 0.90
N TYR A 292 5.20 -30.41 1.89
CA TYR A 292 5.65 -30.62 3.25
C TYR A 292 4.46 -30.66 4.20
N PRO A 293 4.58 -31.35 5.34
CA PRO A 293 3.53 -31.38 6.35
C PRO A 293 3.13 -29.96 6.79
N VAL A 294 1.84 -29.77 7.02
CA VAL A 294 1.32 -28.55 7.62
C VAL A 294 1.64 -28.59 9.12
N ARG A 295 2.22 -27.54 9.65
CA ARG A 295 2.49 -27.40 11.09
C ARG A 295 1.16 -27.39 11.85
N PRO A 296 1.07 -28.08 12.98
CA PRO A 296 -0.12 -28.04 13.83
C PRO A 296 -0.55 -26.62 14.18
N ILE A 297 -1.86 -26.41 14.26
CA ILE A 297 -2.42 -25.09 14.57
C ILE A 297 -1.84 -24.48 15.85
N ASP A 298 -1.56 -25.30 16.85
CA ASP A 298 -1.03 -24.85 18.14
C ASP A 298 0.35 -24.18 18.01
N GLU A 299 1.16 -24.56 17.02
CA GLU A 299 2.47 -23.96 16.77
C GLU A 299 2.38 -22.58 16.09
N VAL A 300 1.29 -22.31 15.37
CA VAL A 300 1.11 -21.10 14.57
C VAL A 300 -0.01 -20.20 15.09
N LYS A 301 -0.76 -20.65 16.10
CA LYS A 301 -1.95 -19.99 16.65
C LYS A 301 -1.71 -18.54 17.04
N GLU A 302 -0.62 -18.25 17.77
CA GLU A 302 -0.32 -16.89 18.22
C GLU A 302 0.09 -15.97 17.03
N ALA A 303 0.78 -16.51 16.03
CA ALA A 303 1.10 -15.74 14.83
C ALA A 303 -0.16 -15.39 14.04
N ILE A 304 -1.07 -16.36 13.86
CA ILE A 304 -2.36 -16.14 13.19
C ILE A 304 -3.20 -15.12 13.97
N LYS A 305 -3.29 -15.28 15.29
CA LYS A 305 -4.02 -14.35 16.15
C LYS A 305 -3.54 -12.92 16.03
N ASN A 306 -2.21 -12.71 16.02
CA ASN A 306 -1.63 -11.37 15.86
C ASN A 306 -1.94 -10.79 14.48
N THR A 307 -1.83 -11.59 13.42
CA THR A 307 -2.19 -11.16 12.05
C THR A 307 -3.67 -10.76 11.96
N LEU A 308 -4.57 -11.59 12.48
CA LEU A 308 -6.00 -11.29 12.47
C LEU A 308 -6.35 -10.09 13.36
N LEU A 309 -5.69 -9.95 14.51
CA LEU A 309 -5.90 -8.81 15.40
C LEU A 309 -5.53 -7.50 14.70
N GLU A 310 -4.34 -7.44 14.10
CA GLU A 310 -3.90 -6.27 13.34
C GLU A 310 -4.88 -5.96 12.19
N GLN A 311 -5.32 -6.96 11.46
CA GLN A 311 -6.29 -6.79 10.36
C GLN A 311 -7.66 -6.31 10.86
N ASN A 312 -8.19 -6.89 11.94
CA ASN A 312 -9.47 -6.52 12.51
C ASN A 312 -9.42 -5.10 13.11
N GLN A 313 -8.30 -4.72 13.76
CA GLN A 313 -8.06 -3.39 14.25
C GLN A 313 -8.00 -2.36 13.11
N TYR A 314 -7.27 -2.67 12.04
CA TYR A 314 -7.23 -1.82 10.85
C TYR A 314 -8.61 -1.62 10.23
N ASN A 315 -9.37 -2.71 10.04
CA ASN A 315 -10.72 -2.65 9.48
C ASN A 315 -11.66 -1.82 10.37
N LYS A 316 -11.60 -2.01 11.68
CA LYS A 316 -12.37 -1.25 12.66
C LYS A 316 -12.04 0.24 12.59
N TRP A 317 -10.76 0.59 12.48
CA TRP A 317 -10.32 1.97 12.34
C TRP A 317 -10.83 2.61 11.05
N VAL A 318 -10.64 1.96 9.91
CA VAL A 318 -11.10 2.46 8.60
C VAL A 318 -12.61 2.66 8.59
N GLU A 319 -13.38 1.70 9.09
CA GLU A 319 -14.83 1.81 9.21
C GLU A 319 -15.22 3.02 10.07
N THR A 320 -14.59 3.18 11.23
CA THR A 320 -14.88 4.24 12.19
C THR A 320 -14.55 5.61 11.61
N VAL A 321 -13.37 5.80 11.03
CA VAL A 321 -12.98 7.08 10.42
C VAL A 321 -13.87 7.42 9.23
N THR A 322 -14.21 6.43 8.39
CA THR A 322 -15.13 6.62 7.27
C THR A 322 -16.53 7.08 7.74
N ALA A 323 -17.03 6.53 8.83
CA ALA A 323 -18.28 6.97 9.41
C ALA A 323 -18.18 8.42 9.92
N TRP A 324 -17.11 8.76 10.62
CA TRP A 324 -16.87 10.13 11.10
C TRP A 324 -16.72 11.14 9.97
N GLN A 325 -16.08 10.78 8.86
CA GLN A 325 -15.96 11.64 7.67
C GLN A 325 -17.34 11.98 7.09
N LYS A 326 -18.26 11.00 7.01
CA LYS A 326 -19.64 11.23 6.54
C LYS A 326 -20.39 12.26 7.41
N ASP A 327 -20.14 12.21 8.72
CA ASP A 327 -20.79 13.12 9.68
C ASP A 327 -20.09 14.49 9.78
N ALA A 328 -18.89 14.62 9.24
CA ALA A 328 -18.06 15.82 9.40
C ALA A 328 -18.49 17.01 8.51
N ASN A 329 -19.47 16.83 7.62
CA ASN A 329 -19.92 17.87 6.68
C ASN A 329 -18.75 18.50 5.90
N ILE A 330 -17.86 17.65 5.36
CA ILE A 330 -16.68 18.06 4.63
C ILE A 330 -17.08 18.75 3.33
N LYS A 331 -16.51 19.94 3.08
CA LYS A 331 -16.61 20.67 1.83
C LYS A 331 -15.22 20.97 1.30
N LEU A 332 -14.88 20.38 0.17
CA LEU A 332 -13.63 20.62 -0.55
C LEU A 332 -13.88 21.65 -1.67
N TYR A 333 -12.93 22.54 -1.89
CA TYR A 333 -12.95 23.56 -2.95
C TYR A 333 -11.74 23.31 -3.87
N GLU A 334 -11.80 22.23 -4.64
CA GLU A 334 -10.69 21.76 -5.50
C GLU A 334 -10.29 22.78 -6.57
N ASP A 335 -11.26 23.59 -7.04
CA ASP A 335 -11.06 24.72 -7.95
C ASP A 335 -10.11 25.81 -7.41
N ARG A 336 -9.79 25.77 -6.11
CA ARG A 336 -8.95 26.74 -5.40
C ARG A 336 -7.57 26.19 -5.06
N ILE A 337 -7.29 24.97 -5.45
CA ILE A 337 -6.04 24.23 -5.10
C ILE A 337 -5.00 24.33 -6.22
N SER A 338 -5.38 24.81 -7.38
CA SER A 338 -4.51 25.02 -8.56
C SER A 338 -3.40 26.04 -8.31
#